data_af54821b26a2cc04acddc222e4094fd3
#
_entry.id   af54821b26a2cc04acddc222e4094fd3
#
_cell.length_a   1.000
_cell.length_b   1.000
_cell.length_c   1.000
_cell.angle_alpha   90.00
_cell.angle_beta   90.00
_cell.angle_gamma   90.00
#
_symmetry.space_group_name_H-M   'P 1'
#
loop_
_entity.id
_entity.type
_entity.pdbx_description
1 polymer ?
#
loop_
_entity_poly.entity_id
_entity_poly.type
_entity_poly.pdbx_seq_one_letter_code
_entity_poly.pdbx_strand_id
1 'polypeptide(L)'
;KADFQVTKVENCTATIQHHNTTEIYPIPNDRITDIYNSAAVIAFLRTYGISQQQVADCLKGSEIVKSRYDTLTSHGKPVYITLAKGQNPIACSAACDFVRKEPGKKAVILILEDFYDRRRTSENIAWIYETDFEFLKQDDVVQIIVGGKRATDYLVRLLIAGIDRSRIVCCASETETVQHLQW
;
A
#
# COMPACT_ATOMS: atom_id res chain seq x y z
N LYS A 1 2.95 18.42 -23.50
CA LYS A 1 3.85 18.66 -22.37
C LYS A 1 2.96 18.97 -21.17
N ALA A 2 3.20 18.32 -20.04
CA ALA A 2 2.40 18.56 -18.82
C ALA A 2 2.76 19.97 -18.27
N ASP A 3 1.74 20.70 -17.76
CA ASP A 3 1.94 22.00 -17.14
C ASP A 3 2.68 21.90 -15.82
N PHE A 4 2.45 20.78 -15.10
CA PHE A 4 3.16 20.39 -13.88
C PHE A 4 3.84 19.05 -14.10
N GLN A 5 5.14 18.97 -13.90
CA GLN A 5 5.91 17.75 -14.07
C GLN A 5 6.81 17.52 -12.86
N VAL A 6 6.61 16.42 -12.15
CA VAL A 6 7.56 15.97 -11.10
C VAL A 6 8.83 15.51 -11.81
N THR A 7 9.95 16.17 -11.53
CA THR A 7 11.25 15.90 -12.16
C THR A 7 12.20 15.16 -11.24
N LYS A 8 12.04 15.32 -9.92
CA LYS A 8 12.87 14.65 -8.90
C LYS A 8 12.06 14.47 -7.61
N VAL A 9 12.29 13.35 -6.93
CA VAL A 9 11.83 13.12 -5.55
C VAL A 9 13.00 12.58 -4.74
N GLU A 10 13.24 13.18 -3.60
CA GLU A 10 14.34 12.79 -2.70
C GLU A 10 14.06 13.30 -1.28
N ASN A 11 14.22 12.42 -0.27
CA ASN A 11 14.07 12.78 1.14
C ASN A 11 12.74 13.50 1.46
N CYS A 12 11.61 12.94 1.04
CA CYS A 12 10.29 13.54 1.21
C CYS A 12 10.18 14.95 0.61
N THR A 13 10.88 15.21 -0.48
CA THR A 13 10.87 16.49 -1.19
C THR A 13 10.67 16.24 -2.68
N ALA A 14 9.66 16.87 -3.26
CA ALA A 14 9.38 16.82 -4.69
C ALA A 14 9.84 18.11 -5.39
N THR A 15 10.57 17.97 -6.49
CA THR A 15 10.90 19.05 -7.42
C THR A 15 9.92 18.98 -8.60
N ILE A 16 9.19 20.06 -8.81
CA ILE A 16 8.16 20.15 -9.86
C ILE A 16 8.52 21.27 -10.83
N GLN A 17 8.56 20.92 -12.11
CA GLN A 17 8.64 21.90 -13.18
C GLN A 17 7.23 22.41 -13.48
N HIS A 18 7.01 23.72 -13.29
CA HIS A 18 5.78 24.43 -13.62
C HIS A 18 6.08 25.55 -14.60
N HIS A 19 5.60 25.41 -15.84
CA HIS A 19 6.00 26.27 -16.95
C HIS A 19 7.54 26.39 -17.07
N ASN A 20 8.08 27.58 -16.85
CA ASN A 20 9.52 27.86 -16.92
C ASN A 20 10.19 27.96 -15.53
N THR A 21 9.46 27.65 -14.47
CA THR A 21 9.96 27.70 -13.08
C THR A 21 10.12 26.31 -12.49
N THR A 22 11.13 26.17 -11.65
CA THR A 22 11.32 24.96 -10.84
C THR A 22 10.86 25.27 -9.42
N GLU A 23 9.92 24.51 -8.93
CA GLU A 23 9.32 24.67 -7.62
C GLU A 23 9.65 23.44 -6.73
N ILE A 24 9.89 23.66 -5.44
CA ILE A 24 10.26 22.61 -4.49
C ILE A 24 9.18 22.54 -3.42
N TYR A 25 8.71 21.31 -3.11
CA TYR A 25 7.66 21.07 -2.14
C TYR A 25 8.00 19.91 -1.20
N PRO A 26 7.75 20.04 0.10
CA PRO A 26 7.75 18.90 0.99
C PRO A 26 6.56 17.99 0.63
N ILE A 27 6.77 16.69 0.67
CA ILE A 27 5.72 15.68 0.48
C ILE A 27 5.73 14.71 1.66
N PRO A 28 4.62 14.03 1.96
CA PRO A 28 4.52 13.19 3.16
C PRO A 28 5.50 12.02 3.18
N ASN A 29 5.80 11.43 2.01
CA ASN A 29 6.78 10.36 1.83
C ASN A 29 7.13 10.19 0.34
N ASP A 30 8.07 9.29 0.04
CA ASP A 30 8.56 9.00 -1.32
C ASP A 30 7.81 7.83 -2.00
N ARG A 31 6.63 7.45 -1.51
CA ARG A 31 5.81 6.41 -2.15
C ARG A 31 5.15 6.96 -3.40
N ILE A 32 5.13 6.15 -4.46
CA ILE A 32 4.60 6.57 -5.76
C ILE A 32 3.16 7.11 -5.69
N THR A 33 2.29 6.49 -4.90
CA THR A 33 0.90 6.92 -4.73
C THR A 33 0.80 8.28 -4.07
N ASP A 34 1.65 8.56 -3.07
CA ASP A 34 1.65 9.81 -2.32
C ASP A 34 2.32 10.93 -3.11
N ILE A 35 3.31 10.59 -3.95
CA ILE A 35 3.90 11.50 -4.94
C ILE A 35 2.81 11.97 -5.92
N TYR A 36 2.04 11.04 -6.52
CA TYR A 36 0.96 11.40 -7.44
C TYR A 36 -0.13 12.22 -6.76
N ASN A 37 -0.55 11.87 -5.56
CA ASN A 37 -1.56 12.61 -4.80
C ASN A 37 -1.06 14.03 -4.48
N SER A 38 0.18 14.16 -4.01
CA SER A 38 0.79 15.46 -3.72
C SER A 38 0.91 16.30 -4.99
N ALA A 39 1.37 15.72 -6.10
CA ALA A 39 1.49 16.43 -7.37
C ALA A 39 0.12 16.94 -7.87
N ALA A 40 -0.93 16.13 -7.74
CA ALA A 40 -2.29 16.54 -8.11
C ALA A 40 -2.80 17.70 -7.25
N VAL A 41 -2.60 17.63 -5.93
CA VAL A 41 -2.99 18.71 -5.00
C VAL A 41 -2.20 19.98 -5.28
N ILE A 42 -0.89 19.88 -5.47
CA ILE A 42 -0.03 21.02 -5.81
C ILE A 42 -0.50 21.66 -7.11
N ALA A 43 -0.69 20.88 -8.17
CA ALA A 43 -1.14 21.38 -9.46
C ALA A 43 -2.50 22.09 -9.35
N PHE A 44 -3.44 21.49 -8.62
CA PHE A 44 -4.75 22.10 -8.38
C PHE A 44 -4.64 23.45 -7.67
N LEU A 45 -3.96 23.50 -6.52
CA LEU A 45 -3.83 24.72 -5.71
C LEU A 45 -3.08 25.82 -6.46
N ARG A 46 -2.01 25.47 -7.18
CA ARG A 46 -1.22 26.41 -7.99
C ARG A 46 -2.05 27.00 -9.15
N THR A 47 -2.89 26.18 -9.79
CA THR A 47 -3.81 26.63 -10.85
C THR A 47 -4.84 27.61 -10.33
N TYR A 48 -5.29 27.45 -9.07
CA TYR A 48 -6.19 28.40 -8.40
C TYR A 48 -5.48 29.65 -7.85
N GLY A 49 -4.20 29.85 -8.12
CA GLY A 49 -3.47 31.05 -7.76
C GLY A 49 -2.87 31.05 -6.34
N ILE A 50 -2.93 29.93 -5.62
CA ILE A 50 -2.27 29.81 -4.32
C ILE A 50 -0.74 29.84 -4.56
N SER A 51 -0.01 30.64 -3.81
CA SER A 51 1.44 30.78 -3.99
C SER A 51 2.19 29.48 -3.62
N GLN A 52 3.37 29.29 -4.23
CA GLN A 52 4.26 28.16 -3.91
C GLN A 52 4.50 28.05 -2.41
N GLN A 53 4.81 29.18 -1.75
CA GLN A 53 5.11 29.21 -0.33
C GLN A 53 3.94 28.74 0.54
N GLN A 54 2.72 29.22 0.25
CA GLN A 54 1.52 28.81 0.98
C GLN A 54 1.25 27.30 0.83
N VAL A 55 1.38 26.77 -0.38
CA VAL A 55 1.22 25.33 -0.65
C VAL A 55 2.29 24.53 0.11
N ALA A 56 3.55 24.96 0.05
CA ALA A 56 4.64 24.29 0.75
C ALA A 56 4.45 24.30 2.27
N ASP A 57 3.99 25.41 2.84
CA ASP A 57 3.75 25.52 4.28
C ASP A 57 2.58 24.65 4.75
N CYS A 58 1.52 24.53 3.96
CA CYS A 58 0.43 23.60 4.22
C CYS A 58 0.89 22.14 4.18
N LEU A 59 1.72 21.79 3.20
CA LEU A 59 2.24 20.42 3.05
C LEU A 59 3.19 20.01 4.17
N LYS A 60 3.98 20.95 4.74
CA LYS A 60 4.85 20.67 5.90
C LYS A 60 4.08 20.18 7.14
N GLY A 61 2.85 20.65 7.32
CA GLY A 61 1.98 20.25 8.43
C GLY A 61 1.06 19.08 8.12
N SER A 62 1.09 18.53 6.89
CA SER A 62 0.21 17.45 6.51
C SER A 62 0.70 16.11 7.05
N GLU A 63 -0.17 15.41 7.77
CA GLU A 63 0.05 14.03 8.18
C GLU A 63 -0.60 13.07 7.19
N ILE A 64 0.08 11.94 6.93
CA ILE A 64 -0.53 10.84 6.18
C ILE A 64 -1.70 10.29 6.98
N VAL A 65 -2.81 10.02 6.29
CA VAL A 65 -3.98 9.41 6.93
C VAL A 65 -3.59 8.02 7.45
N LYS A 66 -3.40 7.89 8.76
CA LYS A 66 -2.99 6.66 9.46
C LYS A 66 -3.91 5.46 9.19
N SER A 67 -5.15 5.71 8.78
CA SER A 67 -6.10 4.65 8.44
C SER A 67 -5.69 3.73 7.27
N ARG A 68 -4.70 4.11 6.49
CA ARG A 68 -4.22 3.30 5.35
C ARG A 68 -2.85 2.68 5.55
N TYR A 69 -2.10 3.20 6.48
CA TYR A 69 -0.79 2.70 6.82
C TYR A 69 -0.48 3.04 8.28
N ASP A 70 -0.19 2.03 9.05
CA ASP A 70 0.24 2.19 10.44
C ASP A 70 1.43 1.28 10.71
N THR A 71 2.23 1.64 11.71
CA THR A 71 3.36 0.84 12.17
C THR A 71 3.29 0.75 13.68
N LEU A 72 3.32 -0.45 14.19
CA LEU A 72 3.36 -0.71 15.62
C LEU A 72 4.47 -1.72 15.95
N THR A 73 4.77 -1.87 17.22
CA THR A 73 5.70 -2.88 17.69
C THR A 73 4.96 -3.91 18.53
N SER A 74 5.14 -5.18 18.21
CA SER A 74 4.58 -6.29 18.99
C SER A 74 5.66 -7.34 19.22
N HIS A 75 5.83 -7.79 20.47
CA HIS A 75 6.86 -8.76 20.86
C HIS A 75 8.28 -8.34 20.41
N GLY A 76 8.58 -7.02 20.43
CA GLY A 76 9.86 -6.48 20.00
C GLY A 76 10.11 -6.50 18.48
N LYS A 77 9.08 -6.82 17.68
CA LYS A 77 9.15 -6.85 16.22
C LYS A 77 8.29 -5.75 15.61
N PRO A 78 8.70 -5.12 14.50
CA PRO A 78 7.86 -4.18 13.78
C PRO A 78 6.69 -4.91 13.10
N VAL A 79 5.52 -4.30 13.18
CA VAL A 79 4.30 -4.74 12.51
C VAL A 79 3.81 -3.59 11.62
N TYR A 80 3.75 -3.85 10.33
CA TYR A 80 3.26 -2.89 9.32
C TYR A 80 1.82 -3.25 8.96
N ILE A 81 0.92 -2.30 9.12
CA ILE A 81 -0.48 -2.45 8.75
C ILE A 81 -0.71 -1.63 7.48
N THR A 82 -1.16 -2.28 6.41
CA THR A 82 -1.46 -1.60 5.15
C THR A 82 -2.89 -1.93 4.72
N LEU A 83 -3.70 -0.91 4.53
CA LEU A 83 -5.01 -1.06 3.91
C LEU A 83 -4.89 -0.76 2.42
N ALA A 84 -4.73 -1.80 1.62
CA ALA A 84 -4.97 -1.70 0.18
C ALA A 84 -6.48 -1.63 -0.03
N LYS A 85 -6.99 -0.46 -0.43
CA LYS A 85 -8.43 -0.30 -0.68
C LYS A 85 -8.87 -1.32 -1.73
N GLY A 86 -9.94 -2.04 -1.46
CA GLY A 86 -10.45 -3.10 -2.33
C GLY A 86 -10.55 -2.69 -3.80
N GLN A 87 -10.42 -3.66 -4.70
CA GLN A 87 -10.44 -3.48 -6.15
C GLN A 87 -9.29 -2.62 -6.72
N ASN A 88 -8.18 -2.51 -5.98
CA ASN A 88 -6.99 -1.77 -6.45
C ASN A 88 -5.75 -2.67 -6.49
N PRO A 89 -5.51 -3.38 -7.60
CA PRO A 89 -4.37 -4.29 -7.74
C PRO A 89 -3.03 -3.57 -7.63
N ILE A 90 -2.94 -2.32 -8.11
CA ILE A 90 -1.70 -1.53 -8.03
C ILE A 90 -1.31 -1.24 -6.58
N ALA A 91 -2.28 -0.83 -5.75
CA ALA A 91 -2.01 -0.57 -4.33
C ALA A 91 -1.62 -1.86 -3.58
N CYS A 92 -2.27 -2.98 -3.90
CA CYS A 92 -1.95 -4.28 -3.33
C CYS A 92 -0.56 -4.78 -3.78
N SER A 93 -0.23 -4.67 -5.07
CA SER A 93 1.11 -4.97 -5.60
C SER A 93 2.19 -4.12 -4.93
N ALA A 94 1.94 -2.82 -4.72
CA ALA A 94 2.87 -1.93 -4.02
C ALA A 94 3.09 -2.37 -2.56
N ALA A 95 2.05 -2.86 -1.86
CA ALA A 95 2.21 -3.42 -0.52
C ALA A 95 3.05 -4.71 -0.53
N CYS A 96 2.85 -5.59 -1.51
CA CYS A 96 3.67 -6.79 -1.69
C CYS A 96 5.14 -6.45 -2.02
N ASP A 97 5.38 -5.43 -2.85
CA ASP A 97 6.71 -4.94 -3.18
C ASP A 97 7.42 -4.31 -1.97
N PHE A 98 6.66 -3.62 -1.10
CA PHE A 98 7.18 -3.14 0.17
C PHE A 98 7.66 -4.31 1.04
N VAL A 99 6.83 -5.36 1.22
CA VAL A 99 7.22 -6.57 1.97
C VAL A 99 8.48 -7.20 1.38
N ARG A 100 8.58 -7.28 0.05
CA ARG A 100 9.76 -7.80 -0.64
C ARG A 100 11.05 -7.06 -0.29
N LYS A 101 10.96 -5.74 -0.11
CA LYS A 101 12.12 -4.86 0.14
C LYS A 101 12.55 -4.81 1.60
N GLU A 102 11.65 -5.16 2.53
CA GLU A 102 11.98 -5.17 3.96
C GLU A 102 13.01 -6.27 4.26
N PRO A 103 14.05 -5.99 5.07
CA PRO A 103 15.06 -6.97 5.40
C PRO A 103 14.58 -8.01 6.42
N GLY A 104 15.18 -9.19 6.40
CA GLY A 104 14.97 -10.25 7.39
C GLY A 104 13.74 -11.12 7.11
N LYS A 105 13.54 -12.13 7.96
CA LYS A 105 12.41 -13.06 7.83
C LYS A 105 11.10 -12.36 8.16
N LYS A 106 10.08 -12.62 7.35
CA LYS A 106 8.77 -11.97 7.41
C LYS A 106 7.64 -12.98 7.44
N ALA A 107 6.59 -12.65 8.19
CA ALA A 107 5.27 -13.26 8.05
C ALA A 107 4.31 -12.22 7.48
N VAL A 108 3.39 -12.66 6.63
CA VAL A 108 2.40 -11.79 5.99
C VAL A 108 1.01 -12.29 6.34
N ILE A 109 0.11 -11.40 6.76
CA ILE A 109 -1.31 -11.70 6.94
C ILE A 109 -2.08 -10.98 5.86
N LEU A 110 -2.87 -11.72 5.08
CA LEU A 110 -3.75 -11.20 4.03
C LEU A 110 -5.20 -11.47 4.45
N ILE A 111 -5.99 -10.42 4.57
CA ILE A 111 -7.41 -10.51 4.94
C ILE A 111 -8.24 -10.02 3.77
N LEU A 112 -9.22 -10.83 3.35
CA LEU A 112 -10.18 -10.47 2.31
C LEU A 112 -11.59 -10.83 2.74
N GLU A 113 -12.41 -9.80 2.86
CA GLU A 113 -13.83 -9.93 3.16
C GLU A 113 -14.70 -9.78 1.90
N ASP A 114 -15.93 -10.27 1.99
CA ASP A 114 -16.89 -10.32 0.88
C ASP A 114 -17.86 -9.12 0.89
N PHE A 115 -17.85 -8.32 1.97
CA PHE A 115 -18.82 -7.24 2.16
C PHE A 115 -18.14 -5.89 2.16
N TYR A 116 -18.52 -5.06 1.19
CA TYR A 116 -18.13 -3.65 1.15
C TYR A 116 -19.09 -2.76 1.95
N ASP A 117 -20.36 -3.10 1.98
CA ASP A 117 -21.37 -2.41 2.76
C ASP A 117 -22.35 -3.38 3.43
N ARG A 118 -23.36 -2.85 4.15
CA ARG A 118 -24.40 -3.63 4.83
C ARG A 118 -25.32 -4.42 3.89
N ARG A 119 -25.21 -4.24 2.59
CA ARG A 119 -25.95 -5.00 1.59
C ARG A 119 -25.16 -6.27 1.28
N ARG A 120 -25.80 -7.40 1.38
CA ARG A 120 -25.24 -8.74 1.14
C ARG A 120 -24.96 -8.98 -0.36
N THR A 121 -24.14 -8.14 -0.95
CA THR A 121 -23.71 -8.29 -2.34
C THR A 121 -22.28 -8.77 -2.35
N SER A 122 -22.02 -9.88 -3.04
CA SER A 122 -20.67 -10.36 -3.27
C SER A 122 -19.91 -9.39 -4.16
N GLU A 123 -18.72 -8.97 -3.73
CA GLU A 123 -17.85 -8.15 -4.55
C GLU A 123 -17.15 -8.95 -5.66
N ASN A 124 -16.87 -8.28 -6.77
CA ASN A 124 -15.98 -8.82 -7.78
C ASN A 124 -14.53 -8.77 -7.25
N ILE A 125 -13.94 -9.95 -7.05
CA ILE A 125 -12.56 -10.08 -6.57
C ILE A 125 -11.55 -10.36 -7.69
N ALA A 126 -11.93 -10.25 -8.97
CA ALA A 126 -11.03 -10.52 -10.10
C ALA A 126 -9.72 -9.72 -10.04
N TRP A 127 -9.73 -8.56 -9.38
CA TRP A 127 -8.56 -7.71 -9.18
C TRP A 127 -7.39 -8.42 -8.47
N ILE A 128 -7.64 -9.47 -7.68
CA ILE A 128 -6.55 -10.22 -7.04
C ILE A 128 -5.67 -10.95 -8.08
N TYR A 129 -6.22 -11.27 -9.25
CA TYR A 129 -5.45 -11.90 -10.34
C TYR A 129 -4.57 -10.92 -11.10
N GLU A 130 -4.84 -9.61 -10.94
CA GLU A 130 -4.02 -8.52 -11.48
C GLU A 130 -2.96 -8.02 -10.47
N THR A 131 -2.98 -8.55 -9.25
CA THR A 131 -2.04 -8.20 -8.18
C THR A 131 -0.78 -9.05 -8.27
N ASP A 132 0.40 -8.42 -8.12
CA ASP A 132 1.72 -9.08 -8.18
C ASP A 132 2.08 -9.78 -6.86
N PHE A 133 1.31 -10.81 -6.48
CA PHE A 133 1.65 -11.63 -5.31
C PHE A 133 2.95 -12.42 -5.48
N GLU A 134 3.47 -12.51 -6.68
CA GLU A 134 4.78 -13.06 -7.02
C GLU A 134 5.90 -12.38 -6.23
N PHE A 135 5.73 -11.13 -5.80
CA PHE A 135 6.66 -10.44 -4.90
C PHE A 135 6.80 -11.12 -3.54
N LEU A 136 5.82 -11.90 -3.10
CA LEU A 136 5.87 -12.66 -1.85
C LEU A 136 6.56 -14.02 -1.98
N LYS A 137 7.01 -14.41 -3.16
CA LYS A 137 7.71 -15.70 -3.40
C LYS A 137 9.15 -15.72 -2.89
N GLN A 138 9.57 -14.76 -2.08
CA GLN A 138 10.91 -14.69 -1.50
C GLN A 138 11.10 -15.75 -0.40
N ASP A 139 12.32 -16.25 -0.23
CA ASP A 139 12.64 -17.26 0.80
C ASP A 139 12.54 -16.71 2.22
N ASP A 140 12.69 -15.40 2.38
CA ASP A 140 12.57 -14.71 3.65
C ASP A 140 11.11 -14.39 4.04
N VAL A 141 10.14 -14.59 3.13
CA VAL A 141 8.70 -14.65 3.46
C VAL A 141 8.40 -16.07 3.92
N VAL A 142 8.60 -16.31 5.20
CA VAL A 142 8.55 -17.67 5.78
C VAL A 142 7.14 -18.18 6.04
N GLN A 143 6.17 -17.27 6.19
CA GLN A 143 4.78 -17.62 6.46
C GLN A 143 3.83 -16.60 5.80
N ILE A 144 2.75 -17.10 5.21
CA ILE A 144 1.62 -16.29 4.72
C ILE A 144 0.35 -16.87 5.33
N ILE A 145 -0.41 -16.03 6.02
CA ILE A 145 -1.68 -16.40 6.64
C ILE A 145 -2.77 -15.69 5.88
N VAL A 146 -3.71 -16.43 5.33
CA VAL A 146 -4.87 -15.87 4.64
C VAL A 146 -6.12 -16.05 5.50
N GLY A 147 -6.91 -15.00 5.66
CA GLY A 147 -8.11 -15.01 6.51
C GLY A 147 -9.26 -14.22 5.87
N GLY A 148 -10.43 -14.38 6.50
CA GLY A 148 -11.68 -13.80 6.02
C GLY A 148 -12.48 -14.74 5.13
N LYS A 149 -13.68 -14.33 4.74
CA LYS A 149 -14.60 -15.16 3.96
C LYS A 149 -14.09 -15.59 2.60
N ARG A 150 -13.16 -14.83 2.05
CA ARG A 150 -12.55 -15.06 0.72
C ARG A 150 -11.11 -15.58 0.84
N ALA A 151 -10.72 -16.14 1.99
CA ALA A 151 -9.37 -16.69 2.22
C ALA A 151 -8.97 -17.75 1.19
N THR A 152 -9.94 -18.57 0.72
CA THR A 152 -9.68 -19.59 -0.31
C THR A 152 -9.29 -18.98 -1.66
N ASP A 153 -9.84 -17.82 -2.01
CA ASP A 153 -9.47 -17.13 -3.24
C ASP A 153 -8.02 -16.64 -3.19
N TYR A 154 -7.60 -16.08 -2.05
CA TYR A 154 -6.19 -15.77 -1.82
C TYR A 154 -5.30 -17.02 -1.88
N LEU A 155 -5.72 -18.12 -1.25
CA LEU A 155 -4.96 -19.37 -1.30
C LEU A 155 -4.72 -19.81 -2.75
N VAL A 156 -5.77 -19.85 -3.57
CA VAL A 156 -5.66 -20.22 -4.99
C VAL A 156 -4.71 -19.27 -5.72
N ARG A 157 -4.87 -17.96 -5.53
CA ARG A 157 -4.04 -16.96 -6.20
C ARG A 157 -2.56 -17.04 -5.80
N LEU A 158 -2.27 -17.30 -4.51
CA LEU A 158 -0.91 -17.46 -4.00
C LEU A 158 -0.24 -18.73 -4.57
N LEU A 159 -1.00 -19.81 -4.72
CA LEU A 159 -0.50 -21.04 -5.37
C LEU A 159 -0.19 -20.80 -6.85
N ILE A 160 -1.02 -20.02 -7.57
CA ILE A 160 -0.77 -19.60 -8.95
C ILE A 160 0.50 -18.74 -9.04
N ALA A 161 0.76 -17.88 -8.05
CA ALA A 161 2.01 -17.11 -7.94
C ALA A 161 3.25 -17.99 -7.70
N GLY A 162 3.07 -19.29 -7.48
CA GLY A 162 4.14 -20.24 -7.24
C GLY A 162 4.70 -20.20 -5.82
N ILE A 163 3.91 -19.77 -4.85
CA ILE A 163 4.26 -19.81 -3.43
C ILE A 163 4.00 -21.22 -2.90
N ASP A 164 4.96 -21.76 -2.16
CA ASP A 164 4.87 -23.12 -1.62
C ASP A 164 3.69 -23.22 -0.63
N ARG A 165 2.84 -24.26 -0.83
CA ARG A 165 1.68 -24.54 0.02
C ARG A 165 2.02 -24.66 1.51
N SER A 166 3.20 -25.18 1.82
CA SER A 166 3.66 -25.37 3.20
C SER A 166 3.86 -24.06 3.96
N ARG A 167 4.03 -22.95 3.26
CA ARG A 167 4.15 -21.60 3.85
C ARG A 167 2.81 -20.91 4.06
N ILE A 168 1.70 -21.47 3.55
CA ILE A 168 0.38 -20.81 3.56
C ILE A 168 -0.51 -21.48 4.60
N VAL A 169 -1.00 -20.68 5.54
CA VAL A 169 -2.06 -21.05 6.51
C VAL A 169 -3.36 -20.39 6.06
N CYS A 170 -4.44 -21.15 6.00
CA CYS A 170 -5.76 -20.64 5.62
C CYS A 170 -6.69 -20.71 6.83
N CYS A 171 -7.23 -19.56 7.23
CA CYS A 171 -8.15 -19.40 8.37
C CYS A 171 -9.55 -19.04 7.87
N ALA A 172 -10.58 -19.56 8.52
CA ALA A 172 -11.97 -19.26 8.18
C ALA A 172 -12.39 -17.84 8.62
N SER A 173 -11.72 -17.28 9.63
CA SER A 173 -12.01 -15.98 10.22
C SER A 173 -10.76 -15.10 10.23
N GLU A 174 -10.96 -13.80 10.10
CA GLU A 174 -9.88 -12.81 10.22
C GLU A 174 -9.24 -12.81 11.60
N THR A 175 -10.05 -13.01 12.66
CA THR A 175 -9.58 -13.00 14.05
C THR A 175 -8.68 -14.19 14.40
N GLU A 176 -8.80 -15.31 13.68
CA GLU A 176 -7.95 -16.49 13.88
C GLU A 176 -6.54 -16.28 13.30
N THR A 177 -6.37 -15.37 12.34
CA THR A 177 -5.09 -15.22 11.62
C THR A 177 -3.92 -14.94 12.55
N VAL A 178 -4.11 -14.09 13.56
CA VAL A 178 -3.05 -13.71 14.51
C VAL A 178 -2.62 -14.89 15.40
N GLN A 179 -3.53 -15.83 15.68
CA GLN A 179 -3.23 -17.00 16.52
C GLN A 179 -2.28 -17.98 15.82
N HIS A 180 -2.24 -17.97 14.50
CA HIS A 180 -1.36 -18.82 13.71
C HIS A 180 0.01 -18.19 13.42
N LEU A 181 0.23 -16.94 13.85
CA LEU A 181 1.48 -16.24 13.62
C LEU A 181 2.62 -16.88 14.41
N GLN A 182 3.69 -17.26 13.72
CA GLN A 182 4.91 -17.77 14.33
C GLN A 182 5.87 -16.61 14.60
N TRP A 183 6.10 -16.30 15.86
CA TRP A 183 6.94 -15.17 16.30
C TRP A 183 8.45 -15.48 16.31
#